data_7c011a509ca7c950fdef188911227718
#
_entry.id   7c011a509ca7c950fdef188911227718
#
_cell.length_a   1.000
_cell.length_b   1.000
_cell.length_c   1.000
_cell.angle_alpha   90.00
_cell.angle_beta   90.00
_cell.angle_gamma   90.00
#
_symmetry.space_group_name_H-M   'P 1'
#
loop_
_entity.id
_entity.type
_entity.pdbx_description
1 polymer ?
#
loop_
_entity_poly.entity_id
_entity_poly.type
_entity_poly.pdbx_seq_one_letter_code
_entity_poly.pdbx_strand_id
1 'polypeptide(L)'
;MNPAGTDAKRGAYRVLARKYRPRDFSGLIGQEPMVRTLTNAFASGRIAQAWMLTGVRGVGKTTTARILARALNYKTADTDQPTILMDAIGEHCQAILEGRHVDVIEMDAASHTGIDDIREIIEQVRYAPVSARYKVYIIDEVHMLSTQAFNGLLKTLEEPPPHVKFIFATTEIRKVPITVLSRCQRFDLRRIDAALIKSHLAHIGGLEGVEAEDDALAMIARAAEGSMRDAQSIFDQAIAHGGENVTAEAVRSMLGLSDRNRVIDLFEHLMKGDIAAALAEYRAQYDTGADP
;
A
#
# COMPACT_ATOMS: atom_id res chain seq x y z
N MET A 1 -46.52 9.78 -23.03
CA MET A 1 -46.05 8.72 -22.17
C MET A 1 -44.51 8.75 -22.22
N ASN A 2 -43.91 9.25 -21.19
CA ASN A 2 -42.48 9.44 -21.07
C ASN A 2 -41.90 8.25 -20.26
N PRO A 3 -40.94 7.44 -20.74
CA PRO A 3 -40.34 6.42 -19.92
C PRO A 3 -39.31 7.09 -19.01
N ALA A 4 -39.55 6.96 -17.72
CA ALA A 4 -38.69 7.42 -16.66
C ALA A 4 -37.27 6.78 -16.81
N GLY A 5 -36.29 7.64 -17.02
CA GLY A 5 -34.89 7.28 -16.97
C GLY A 5 -34.51 6.87 -15.54
N THR A 6 -33.91 5.72 -15.42
CA THR A 6 -33.22 5.25 -14.23
C THR A 6 -31.96 6.07 -14.03
N ASP A 7 -32.05 7.18 -13.31
CA ASP A 7 -30.90 7.87 -12.71
C ASP A 7 -30.36 7.02 -11.56
N ALA A 8 -29.56 6.00 -11.91
CA ALA A 8 -28.67 5.36 -10.96
C ALA A 8 -27.63 6.42 -10.54
N LYS A 9 -27.74 6.91 -9.30
CA LYS A 9 -26.75 7.80 -8.66
C LYS A 9 -25.34 7.26 -8.91
N ARG A 10 -24.65 7.80 -9.89
CA ARG A 10 -23.19 7.61 -10.05
C ARG A 10 -22.57 8.30 -8.83
N GLY A 11 -22.26 7.52 -7.80
CA GLY A 11 -21.44 7.97 -6.68
C GLY A 11 -20.14 8.55 -7.21
N ALA A 12 -19.60 9.57 -6.50
CA ALA A 12 -18.33 10.20 -6.90
C ALA A 12 -17.28 9.13 -7.20
N TYR A 13 -16.66 9.20 -8.39
CA TYR A 13 -15.62 8.29 -8.82
C TYR A 13 -14.52 8.16 -7.77
N ARG A 14 -14.14 6.94 -7.44
CA ARG A 14 -13.03 6.63 -6.53
C ARG A 14 -12.02 5.79 -7.27
N VAL A 15 -10.76 6.23 -7.28
CA VAL A 15 -9.64 5.46 -7.85
C VAL A 15 -9.59 4.03 -7.27
N LEU A 16 -9.31 3.03 -8.11
CA LEU A 16 -9.36 1.62 -7.75
C LEU A 16 -8.50 1.30 -6.53
N ALA A 17 -7.30 1.86 -6.44
CA ALA A 17 -6.39 1.70 -5.31
C ALA A 17 -6.98 2.15 -3.95
N ARG A 18 -7.99 3.01 -3.95
CA ARG A 18 -8.71 3.43 -2.75
C ARG A 18 -10.00 2.62 -2.55
N LYS A 19 -10.70 2.28 -3.63
CA LYS A 19 -11.96 1.52 -3.61
C LYS A 19 -11.74 0.10 -3.12
N TYR A 20 -10.67 -0.57 -3.61
CA TYR A 20 -10.31 -1.96 -3.32
C TYR A 20 -9.20 -2.09 -2.26
N ARG A 21 -9.01 -1.07 -1.44
CA ARG A 21 -8.07 -1.16 -0.32
C ARG A 21 -8.53 -2.23 0.67
N PRO A 22 -7.67 -3.20 1.05
CA PRO A 22 -7.99 -4.21 2.05
C PRO A 22 -8.49 -3.59 3.37
N ARG A 23 -9.50 -4.22 3.95
CA ARG A 23 -10.11 -3.77 5.22
C ARG A 23 -9.75 -4.65 6.40
N ASP A 24 -9.27 -5.85 6.13
CA ASP A 24 -8.87 -6.87 7.09
C ASP A 24 -7.66 -7.66 6.57
N PHE A 25 -7.17 -8.60 7.39
CA PHE A 25 -5.99 -9.40 7.05
C PHE A 25 -6.24 -10.40 5.92
N SER A 26 -7.47 -10.83 5.69
CA SER A 26 -7.80 -11.77 4.61
C SER A 26 -7.63 -11.16 3.22
N GLY A 27 -7.78 -9.83 3.12
CA GLY A 27 -7.56 -9.07 1.90
C GLY A 27 -6.09 -8.75 1.60
N LEU A 28 -5.15 -9.07 2.50
CA LEU A 28 -3.72 -8.80 2.31
C LEU A 28 -3.06 -9.87 1.45
N ILE A 29 -2.93 -9.61 0.16
CA ILE A 29 -2.40 -10.54 -0.83
C ILE A 29 -0.88 -10.69 -0.67
N GLY A 30 -0.37 -11.94 -0.65
CA GLY A 30 1.06 -12.25 -0.60
C GLY A 30 1.74 -11.97 0.74
N GLN A 31 0.97 -11.74 1.82
CA GLN A 31 1.50 -11.44 3.16
C GLN A 31 1.14 -12.51 4.22
N GLU A 32 0.84 -13.72 3.78
CA GLU A 32 0.40 -14.84 4.62
C GLU A 32 1.36 -15.14 5.79
N PRO A 33 2.71 -15.08 5.65
CA PRO A 33 3.62 -15.33 6.76
C PRO A 33 3.50 -14.32 7.89
N MET A 34 3.27 -13.04 7.55
CA MET A 34 3.04 -11.99 8.54
C MET A 34 1.69 -12.20 9.24
N VAL A 35 0.63 -12.44 8.48
CA VAL A 35 -0.72 -12.69 9.01
C VAL A 35 -0.69 -13.86 9.97
N ARG A 36 -0.04 -14.97 9.62
CA ARG A 36 0.13 -16.14 10.49
C ARG A 36 0.84 -15.79 11.80
N THR A 37 1.90 -15.00 11.74
CA THR A 37 2.64 -14.60 12.95
C THR A 37 1.79 -13.71 13.85
N LEU A 38 1.04 -12.76 13.29
CA LEU A 38 0.10 -11.93 14.03
C LEU A 38 -1.03 -12.78 14.64
N THR A 39 -1.58 -13.75 13.89
CA THR A 39 -2.59 -14.69 14.41
C THR A 39 -2.11 -15.34 15.70
N ASN A 40 -0.92 -15.90 15.68
CA ASN A 40 -0.35 -16.59 16.83
C ASN A 40 -0.09 -15.63 18.00
N ALA A 41 0.38 -14.41 17.73
CA ALA A 41 0.64 -13.40 18.75
C ALA A 41 -0.66 -12.96 19.45
N PHE A 42 -1.72 -12.70 18.67
CA PHE A 42 -3.03 -12.32 19.21
C PHE A 42 -3.68 -13.48 20.00
N ALA A 43 -3.65 -14.70 19.46
CA ALA A 43 -4.21 -15.88 20.14
C ALA A 43 -3.50 -16.20 21.47
N SER A 44 -2.19 -15.95 21.57
CA SER A 44 -1.40 -16.19 22.79
C SER A 44 -1.36 -14.98 23.75
N GLY A 45 -1.98 -13.85 23.39
CA GLY A 45 -1.91 -12.60 24.16
C GLY A 45 -0.53 -11.94 24.16
N ARG A 46 0.42 -12.43 23.35
CA ARG A 46 1.79 -11.88 23.22
C ARG A 46 1.85 -10.76 22.20
N ILE A 47 1.07 -9.72 22.43
CA ILE A 47 0.94 -8.57 21.54
C ILE A 47 2.09 -7.59 21.81
N ALA A 48 2.94 -7.35 20.83
CA ALA A 48 4.06 -6.41 20.94
C ALA A 48 3.58 -4.99 21.28
N GLN A 49 4.49 -4.14 21.76
CA GLN A 49 4.22 -2.72 22.00
C GLN A 49 4.53 -1.87 20.77
N ALA A 50 5.47 -2.32 19.94
CA ALA A 50 5.83 -1.62 18.71
C ALA A 50 6.06 -2.61 17.54
N TRP A 51 5.67 -2.21 16.34
CA TRP A 51 5.90 -2.93 15.09
C TRP A 51 6.66 -2.06 14.11
N MET A 52 7.50 -2.70 13.31
CA MET A 52 8.20 -2.09 12.19
C MET A 52 7.78 -2.82 10.89
N LEU A 53 6.99 -2.15 10.06
CA LEU A 53 6.57 -2.66 8.76
C LEU A 53 7.54 -2.13 7.70
N THR A 54 8.28 -2.99 7.03
CA THR A 54 9.22 -2.62 5.98
C THR A 54 8.84 -3.26 4.64
N GLY A 55 9.25 -2.65 3.56
CA GLY A 55 8.97 -3.14 2.21
C GLY A 55 8.90 -2.00 1.20
N VAL A 56 8.92 -2.32 -0.09
CA VAL A 56 8.86 -1.33 -1.16
C VAL A 56 7.55 -0.53 -1.12
N ARG A 57 7.50 0.57 -1.86
CA ARG A 57 6.30 1.37 -1.99
C ARG A 57 5.14 0.53 -2.58
N GLY A 58 3.93 0.75 -2.09
CA GLY A 58 2.71 0.15 -2.66
C GLY A 58 2.42 -1.31 -2.30
N VAL A 59 3.24 -1.97 -1.45
CA VAL A 59 2.99 -3.36 -0.98
C VAL A 59 1.98 -3.45 0.18
N GLY A 60 1.46 -2.30 0.66
CA GLY A 60 0.41 -2.28 1.65
C GLY A 60 0.83 -1.95 3.09
N LYS A 61 2.02 -1.38 3.35
CA LYS A 61 2.50 -1.03 4.72
C LYS A 61 1.48 -0.23 5.51
N THR A 62 1.06 0.93 5.02
CA THR A 62 0.09 1.81 5.68
C THR A 62 -1.29 1.15 5.81
N THR A 63 -1.68 0.33 4.82
CA THR A 63 -2.91 -0.46 4.88
C THR A 63 -2.84 -1.48 5.99
N THR A 64 -1.74 -2.24 6.08
CA THR A 64 -1.47 -3.20 7.16
C THR A 64 -1.46 -2.53 8.52
N ALA A 65 -0.85 -1.34 8.65
CA ALA A 65 -0.84 -0.57 9.89
C ALA A 65 -2.26 -0.23 10.36
N ARG A 66 -3.14 0.23 9.48
CA ARG A 66 -4.54 0.52 9.81
C ARG A 66 -5.33 -0.73 10.17
N ILE A 67 -5.12 -1.85 9.45
CA ILE A 67 -5.75 -3.13 9.77
C ILE A 67 -5.29 -3.63 11.14
N LEU A 68 -4.00 -3.50 11.45
CA LEU A 68 -3.46 -3.86 12.76
C LEU A 68 -4.02 -2.96 13.89
N ALA A 69 -4.12 -1.64 13.67
CA ALA A 69 -4.77 -0.73 14.62
C ALA A 69 -6.25 -1.08 14.83
N ARG A 70 -6.94 -1.49 13.76
CA ARG A 70 -8.32 -1.99 13.84
C ARG A 70 -8.41 -3.27 14.67
N ALA A 71 -7.50 -4.23 14.47
CA ALA A 71 -7.46 -5.50 15.20
C ALA A 71 -7.19 -5.31 16.71
N LEU A 72 -6.30 -4.38 17.04
CA LEU A 72 -5.97 -4.00 18.42
C LEU A 72 -7.17 -3.39 19.15
N ASN A 73 -7.95 -2.58 18.45
CA ASN A 73 -9.09 -1.84 18.99
C ASN A 73 -10.44 -2.42 18.56
N TYR A 74 -10.44 -3.70 18.10
CA TYR A 74 -11.68 -4.34 17.69
C TYR A 74 -12.63 -4.50 18.87
N LYS A 75 -13.87 -4.05 18.65
CA LYS A 75 -14.96 -4.13 19.63
C LYS A 75 -16.30 -4.25 18.91
N THR A 76 -17.09 -5.23 19.32
CA THR A 76 -18.48 -5.44 18.90
C THR A 76 -19.33 -5.67 20.14
N ALA A 77 -20.62 -5.93 19.96
CA ALA A 77 -21.49 -6.32 21.08
C ALA A 77 -21.06 -7.66 21.72
N ASP A 78 -20.44 -8.56 20.93
CA ASP A 78 -20.12 -9.92 21.34
C ASP A 78 -18.66 -10.07 21.82
N THR A 79 -17.77 -9.14 21.45
CA THR A 79 -16.34 -9.23 21.79
C THR A 79 -15.73 -7.86 22.04
N ASP A 80 -14.97 -7.78 23.14
CA ASP A 80 -14.14 -6.63 23.50
C ASP A 80 -12.71 -7.11 23.78
N GLN A 81 -12.10 -7.78 22.77
CA GLN A 81 -10.72 -8.28 22.84
C GLN A 81 -9.99 -8.00 21.54
N PRO A 82 -8.66 -7.75 21.59
CA PRO A 82 -7.85 -7.69 20.38
C PRO A 82 -7.97 -8.98 19.59
N THR A 83 -8.30 -8.87 18.31
CA THR A 83 -8.45 -10.04 17.43
C THR A 83 -8.12 -9.71 15.99
N ILE A 84 -7.60 -10.69 15.26
CA ILE A 84 -7.43 -10.59 13.81
C ILE A 84 -8.65 -11.09 13.03
N LEU A 85 -9.55 -11.83 13.70
CA LEU A 85 -10.82 -12.26 13.12
C LEU A 85 -11.83 -11.13 13.27
N MET A 86 -12.10 -10.44 12.18
CA MET A 86 -12.91 -9.23 12.17
C MET A 86 -14.08 -9.38 11.20
N ASP A 87 -14.92 -10.41 11.45
CA ASP A 87 -16.03 -10.79 10.57
C ASP A 87 -17.14 -9.72 10.54
N ALA A 88 -17.32 -8.99 11.63
CA ALA A 88 -18.27 -7.90 11.72
C ALA A 88 -17.59 -6.52 11.69
N ILE A 89 -18.37 -5.48 11.40
CA ILE A 89 -17.91 -4.10 11.53
C ILE A 89 -17.98 -3.71 13.01
N GLY A 90 -16.81 -3.59 13.65
CA GLY A 90 -16.72 -3.12 15.05
C GLY A 90 -16.92 -1.60 15.18
N GLU A 91 -17.15 -1.16 16.42
CA GLU A 91 -17.43 0.23 16.79
C GLU A 91 -16.43 1.24 16.23
N HIS A 92 -15.15 0.93 16.31
CA HIS A 92 -14.05 1.81 15.89
C HIS A 92 -13.60 1.60 14.43
N CYS A 93 -14.05 0.51 13.78
CA CYS A 93 -13.50 0.03 12.52
C CYS A 93 -13.54 1.07 11.40
N GLN A 94 -14.69 1.72 11.18
CA GLN A 94 -14.86 2.67 10.08
C GLN A 94 -13.96 3.90 10.27
N ALA A 95 -13.94 4.48 11.47
CA ALA A 95 -13.13 5.66 11.78
C ALA A 95 -11.62 5.38 11.62
N ILE A 96 -11.16 4.19 12.03
CA ILE A 96 -9.76 3.77 11.89
C ILE A 96 -9.38 3.59 10.41
N LEU A 97 -10.22 2.91 9.62
CA LEU A 97 -9.94 2.71 8.19
C LEU A 97 -9.93 4.02 7.40
N GLU A 98 -10.72 5.00 7.83
CA GLU A 98 -10.75 6.33 7.23
C GLU A 98 -9.65 7.28 7.74
N GLY A 99 -8.87 6.86 8.75
CA GLY A 99 -7.78 7.66 9.33
C GLY A 99 -8.27 8.87 10.14
N ARG A 100 -9.45 8.76 10.80
CA ARG A 100 -10.07 9.86 11.58
C ARG A 100 -10.47 9.48 12.99
N HIS A 101 -9.91 8.37 13.51
CA HIS A 101 -10.18 7.93 14.89
C HIS A 101 -9.33 8.70 15.90
N VAL A 102 -9.94 9.20 16.97
CA VAL A 102 -9.27 10.03 17.97
C VAL A 102 -8.10 9.33 18.69
N ASP A 103 -8.20 8.01 18.91
CA ASP A 103 -7.18 7.21 19.57
C ASP A 103 -6.24 6.49 18.59
N VAL A 104 -6.37 6.72 17.28
CA VAL A 104 -5.46 6.19 16.25
C VAL A 104 -4.90 7.36 15.46
N ILE A 105 -3.74 7.81 15.87
CA ILE A 105 -3.05 8.96 15.30
C ILE A 105 -2.15 8.47 14.17
N GLU A 106 -2.38 8.95 12.96
CA GLU A 106 -1.57 8.65 11.79
C GLU A 106 -0.78 9.88 11.37
N MET A 107 0.53 9.73 11.24
CA MET A 107 1.47 10.76 10.84
C MET A 107 2.36 10.24 9.70
N ASP A 108 2.56 11.07 8.70
CA ASP A 108 3.56 10.85 7.65
C ASP A 108 4.83 11.65 8.01
N ALA A 109 5.91 10.93 8.32
CA ALA A 109 7.18 11.54 8.69
C ALA A 109 7.84 12.32 7.54
N ALA A 110 7.44 12.12 6.29
CA ALA A 110 7.90 12.94 5.18
C ALA A 110 7.37 14.38 5.25
N SER A 111 6.19 14.58 5.83
CA SER A 111 5.57 15.89 6.05
C SER A 111 5.86 16.48 7.43
N HIS A 112 6.24 15.63 8.40
CA HIS A 112 6.43 15.97 9.82
C HIS A 112 7.78 15.41 10.30
N THR A 113 8.87 16.01 9.83
CA THR A 113 10.25 15.53 10.12
C THR A 113 10.81 16.05 11.43
N GLY A 114 10.14 17.04 12.04
CA GLY A 114 10.63 17.81 13.17
C GLY A 114 10.61 17.08 14.50
N ILE A 115 11.47 17.54 15.42
CA ILE A 115 11.45 17.05 16.81
C ILE A 115 10.17 17.48 17.55
N ASP A 116 9.58 18.61 17.15
CA ASP A 116 8.42 19.16 17.84
C ASP A 116 7.17 18.33 17.62
N ASP A 117 6.96 17.79 16.40
CA ASP A 117 5.88 16.85 16.10
C ASP A 117 5.99 15.59 16.98
N ILE A 118 7.20 15.07 17.13
CA ILE A 118 7.46 13.89 17.98
C ILE A 118 7.31 14.22 19.48
N ARG A 119 7.68 15.43 19.92
CA ARG A 119 7.45 15.86 21.31
C ARG A 119 5.96 15.89 21.64
N GLU A 120 5.13 16.38 20.72
CA GLU A 120 3.68 16.36 20.89
C GLU A 120 3.15 14.93 21.07
N ILE A 121 3.63 13.98 20.25
CA ILE A 121 3.29 12.55 20.40
C ILE A 121 3.73 12.04 21.79
N ILE A 122 4.97 12.32 22.23
CA ILE A 122 5.50 11.88 23.52
C ILE A 122 4.70 12.44 24.70
N GLU A 123 4.23 13.67 24.61
CA GLU A 123 3.36 14.26 25.61
C GLU A 123 1.99 13.58 25.64
N GLN A 124 1.41 13.33 24.47
CA GLN A 124 0.11 12.67 24.33
C GLN A 124 0.11 11.20 24.75
N VAL A 125 1.25 10.51 24.67
CA VAL A 125 1.44 9.11 25.11
C VAL A 125 1.08 8.91 26.60
N ARG A 126 1.23 9.92 27.42
CA ARG A 126 0.95 9.86 28.88
C ARG A 126 -0.55 9.73 29.18
N TYR A 127 -1.39 10.14 28.26
CA TYR A 127 -2.84 10.15 28.47
C TYR A 127 -3.48 8.86 27.96
N ALA A 128 -4.41 8.33 28.72
CA ALA A 128 -5.20 7.17 28.33
C ALA A 128 -6.00 7.43 27.04
N PRO A 129 -6.37 6.38 26.29
CA PRO A 129 -7.28 6.51 25.17
C PRO A 129 -8.63 7.08 25.60
N VAL A 130 -9.30 7.80 24.70
CA VAL A 130 -10.61 8.42 24.96
C VAL A 130 -11.75 7.40 24.84
N SER A 131 -11.68 6.53 23.84
CA SER A 131 -12.79 5.60 23.53
C SER A 131 -12.33 4.18 23.19
N ALA A 132 -11.13 4.04 22.63
CA ALA A 132 -10.60 2.74 22.24
C ALA A 132 -9.83 2.07 23.37
N ARG A 133 -9.42 0.81 23.17
CA ARG A 133 -8.61 0.04 24.14
C ARG A 133 -7.16 0.53 24.18
N TYR A 134 -6.61 0.80 23.01
CA TYR A 134 -5.23 1.27 22.84
C TYR A 134 -5.20 2.59 22.10
N LYS A 135 -4.30 3.45 22.54
CA LYS A 135 -3.87 4.62 21.77
C LYS A 135 -2.78 4.18 20.81
N VAL A 136 -3.06 4.22 19.52
CA VAL A 136 -2.18 3.69 18.48
C VAL A 136 -1.59 4.84 17.68
N TYR A 137 -0.26 4.85 17.56
CA TYR A 137 0.47 5.80 16.73
C TYR A 137 1.00 5.09 15.50
N ILE A 138 0.53 5.48 14.31
CA ILE A 138 1.01 5.02 13.03
C ILE A 138 1.91 6.10 12.46
N ILE A 139 3.21 5.78 12.30
CA ILE A 139 4.20 6.70 11.73
C ILE A 139 4.69 6.11 10.43
N ASP A 140 4.22 6.69 9.32
CA ASP A 140 4.60 6.27 7.97
C ASP A 140 5.89 6.96 7.55
N GLU A 141 6.67 6.29 6.67
CA GLU A 141 8.00 6.70 6.20
C GLU A 141 8.93 7.17 7.35
N VAL A 142 8.91 6.42 8.45
CA VAL A 142 9.60 6.77 9.71
C VAL A 142 11.09 7.07 9.53
N HIS A 143 11.73 6.57 8.48
CA HIS A 143 13.12 6.86 8.15
C HIS A 143 13.40 8.33 7.82
N MET A 144 12.35 9.13 7.59
CA MET A 144 12.44 10.58 7.36
C MET A 144 12.57 11.39 8.66
N LEU A 145 12.35 10.77 9.81
CA LEU A 145 12.54 11.43 11.10
C LEU A 145 14.00 11.81 11.33
N SER A 146 14.21 12.96 11.96
CA SER A 146 15.54 13.39 12.40
C SER A 146 16.10 12.47 13.50
N THR A 147 17.41 12.44 13.65
CA THR A 147 18.08 11.68 14.73
C THR A 147 17.57 12.13 16.12
N GLN A 148 17.28 13.40 16.31
CA GLN A 148 16.75 13.93 17.55
C GLN A 148 15.33 13.42 17.82
N ALA A 149 14.49 13.32 16.79
CA ALA A 149 13.14 12.77 16.87
C ALA A 149 13.17 11.27 17.26
N PHE A 150 14.05 10.48 16.65
CA PHE A 150 14.27 9.09 17.05
C PHE A 150 14.72 8.97 18.51
N ASN A 151 15.68 9.78 18.93
CA ASN A 151 16.16 9.75 20.32
C ASN A 151 15.04 10.12 21.32
N GLY A 152 14.15 11.03 20.94
CA GLY A 152 12.98 11.37 21.77
C GLY A 152 12.03 10.19 21.98
N LEU A 153 11.85 9.34 20.94
CA LEU A 153 10.99 8.15 21.02
C LEU A 153 11.60 6.99 21.84
N LEU A 154 12.93 6.91 21.97
CA LEU A 154 13.61 5.76 22.58
C LEU A 154 13.11 5.48 24.00
N LYS A 155 12.99 6.50 24.85
CA LYS A 155 12.51 6.31 26.22
C LYS A 155 11.11 5.70 26.26
N THR A 156 10.23 6.17 25.40
CA THR A 156 8.85 5.67 25.31
C THR A 156 8.80 4.24 24.73
N LEU A 157 9.74 3.88 23.84
CA LEU A 157 9.84 2.53 23.28
C LEU A 157 10.49 1.55 24.27
N GLU A 158 11.30 2.01 25.21
CA GLU A 158 11.90 1.21 26.28
C GLU A 158 10.88 0.86 27.37
N GLU A 159 10.10 1.84 27.79
CA GLU A 159 9.09 1.73 28.84
C GLU A 159 7.73 2.25 28.33
N PRO A 160 7.12 1.57 27.35
CA PRO A 160 5.87 2.04 26.79
C PRO A 160 4.72 1.87 27.80
N PRO A 161 3.84 2.88 27.95
CA PRO A 161 2.62 2.70 28.73
C PRO A 161 1.79 1.53 28.18
N PRO A 162 1.14 0.73 29.00
CA PRO A 162 0.43 -0.49 28.58
C PRO A 162 -0.69 -0.21 27.56
N HIS A 163 -1.26 0.98 27.58
CA HIS A 163 -2.32 1.43 26.70
C HIS A 163 -1.83 2.01 25.36
N VAL A 164 -0.52 2.07 25.12
CA VAL A 164 0.07 2.67 23.91
C VAL A 164 0.63 1.60 22.99
N LYS A 165 0.42 1.77 21.71
CA LYS A 165 0.97 0.92 20.65
C LYS A 165 1.58 1.78 19.55
N PHE A 166 2.74 1.38 19.03
CA PHE A 166 3.40 2.04 17.90
C PHE A 166 3.42 1.13 16.67
N ILE A 167 3.13 1.68 15.52
CA ILE A 167 3.23 0.99 14.23
C ILE A 167 4.03 1.90 13.30
N PHE A 168 5.28 1.53 13.07
CA PHE A 168 6.16 2.24 12.14
C PHE A 168 6.11 1.60 10.77
N ALA A 169 6.14 2.40 9.71
CA ALA A 169 6.27 1.92 8.35
C ALA A 169 7.46 2.62 7.67
N THR A 170 8.21 1.89 6.85
CA THR A 170 9.34 2.44 6.12
C THR A 170 9.60 1.72 4.80
N THR A 171 10.07 2.45 3.81
CA THR A 171 10.66 1.91 2.59
C THR A 171 12.16 1.67 2.73
N GLU A 172 12.83 2.32 3.70
CA GLU A 172 14.28 2.32 3.87
C GLU A 172 14.71 1.91 5.29
N ILE A 173 14.61 0.62 5.61
CA ILE A 173 14.93 0.08 6.93
C ILE A 173 16.36 0.41 7.39
N ARG A 174 17.30 0.54 6.45
CA ARG A 174 18.72 0.83 6.75
C ARG A 174 18.95 2.22 7.34
N LYS A 175 18.01 3.15 7.13
CA LYS A 175 18.06 4.50 7.71
C LYS A 175 17.48 4.57 9.12
N VAL A 176 16.79 3.53 9.57
CA VAL A 176 16.21 3.48 10.92
C VAL A 176 17.29 3.02 11.92
N PRO A 177 17.49 3.74 13.04
CA PRO A 177 18.48 3.37 14.06
C PRO A 177 18.23 1.96 14.62
N ILE A 178 19.31 1.20 14.81
CA ILE A 178 19.24 -0.16 15.36
C ILE A 178 18.62 -0.18 16.78
N THR A 179 18.79 0.89 17.53
CA THR A 179 18.20 1.08 18.86
C THR A 179 16.68 1.11 18.84
N VAL A 180 16.07 1.61 17.77
CA VAL A 180 14.61 1.56 17.53
C VAL A 180 14.20 0.17 17.05
N LEU A 181 14.94 -0.36 16.07
CA LEU A 181 14.64 -1.68 15.48
C LEU A 181 14.64 -2.81 16.53
N SER A 182 15.57 -2.77 17.48
CA SER A 182 15.68 -3.79 18.54
C SER A 182 14.48 -3.82 19.52
N ARG A 183 13.64 -2.77 19.51
CA ARG A 183 12.45 -2.63 20.37
C ARG A 183 11.14 -2.87 19.60
N CYS A 184 11.23 -3.16 18.31
CA CYS A 184 10.08 -3.38 17.44
C CYS A 184 10.02 -4.83 16.98
N GLN A 185 8.82 -5.38 16.92
CA GLN A 185 8.57 -6.59 16.13
C GLN A 185 8.59 -6.22 14.66
N ARG A 186 9.55 -6.77 13.90
CA ARG A 186 9.74 -6.46 12.50
C ARG A 186 8.93 -7.39 11.61
N PHE A 187 8.32 -6.81 10.56
CA PHE A 187 7.68 -7.51 9.46
C PHE A 187 8.17 -6.94 8.13
N ASP A 188 8.75 -7.80 7.32
CA ASP A 188 9.20 -7.47 5.98
C ASP A 188 8.09 -7.85 4.98
N LEU A 189 7.31 -6.86 4.53
CA LEU A 189 6.27 -7.06 3.52
C LEU A 189 6.94 -7.32 2.17
N ARG A 190 6.51 -8.39 1.54
CA ARG A 190 7.08 -8.86 0.28
C ARG A 190 6.47 -8.15 -0.92
N ARG A 191 7.24 -8.05 -1.99
CA ARG A 191 6.67 -7.76 -3.31
C ARG A 191 5.65 -8.84 -3.64
N ILE A 192 4.54 -8.43 -4.23
CA ILE A 192 3.48 -9.36 -4.62
C ILE A 192 3.87 -9.98 -5.96
N ASP A 193 3.71 -11.29 -6.07
CA ASP A 193 3.96 -12.02 -7.31
C ASP A 193 3.07 -11.50 -8.45
N ALA A 194 3.64 -11.41 -9.66
CA ALA A 194 2.93 -10.89 -10.82
C ALA A 194 1.67 -11.72 -11.17
N ALA A 195 1.70 -13.03 -10.93
CA ALA A 195 0.52 -13.88 -11.16
C ALA A 195 -0.61 -13.57 -10.16
N LEU A 196 -0.27 -13.29 -8.90
CA LEU A 196 -1.24 -12.86 -7.88
C LEU A 196 -1.81 -11.47 -8.20
N ILE A 197 -0.98 -10.53 -8.64
CA ILE A 197 -1.44 -9.20 -9.08
C ILE A 197 -2.41 -9.35 -10.25
N LYS A 198 -2.03 -10.11 -11.29
CA LYS A 198 -2.86 -10.37 -12.47
C LYS A 198 -4.24 -10.94 -12.08
N SER A 199 -4.25 -11.98 -11.24
CA SER A 199 -5.48 -12.61 -10.75
C SER A 199 -6.37 -11.60 -10.00
N HIS A 200 -5.77 -10.75 -9.17
CA HIS A 200 -6.50 -9.73 -8.42
C HIS A 200 -7.07 -8.63 -9.35
N LEU A 201 -6.31 -8.20 -10.36
CA LEU A 201 -6.79 -7.23 -11.36
C LEU A 201 -7.93 -7.81 -12.18
N ALA A 202 -7.88 -9.09 -12.57
CA ALA A 202 -8.97 -9.78 -13.26
C ALA A 202 -10.25 -9.78 -12.40
N HIS A 203 -10.11 -10.07 -11.10
CA HIS A 203 -11.22 -10.00 -10.15
C HIS A 203 -11.81 -8.59 -10.05
N ILE A 204 -10.97 -7.57 -9.95
CA ILE A 204 -11.41 -6.15 -9.92
C ILE A 204 -12.13 -5.80 -11.23
N GLY A 205 -11.59 -6.19 -12.39
CA GLY A 205 -12.22 -5.97 -13.70
C GLY A 205 -13.64 -6.52 -13.74
N GLY A 206 -13.83 -7.75 -13.27
CA GLY A 206 -15.16 -8.35 -13.16
C GLY A 206 -16.12 -7.58 -12.25
N LEU A 207 -15.63 -7.01 -11.14
CA LEU A 207 -16.44 -6.19 -10.22
C LEU A 207 -16.78 -4.80 -10.80
N GLU A 208 -15.92 -4.26 -11.66
CA GLU A 208 -16.14 -2.98 -12.35
C GLU A 208 -16.93 -3.14 -13.68
N GLY A 209 -17.18 -4.38 -14.12
CA GLY A 209 -17.82 -4.65 -15.40
C GLY A 209 -16.91 -4.35 -16.61
N VAL A 210 -15.60 -4.45 -16.42
CA VAL A 210 -14.56 -4.19 -17.42
C VAL A 210 -14.03 -5.52 -17.94
N GLU A 211 -14.04 -5.70 -19.26
CA GLU A 211 -13.36 -6.80 -19.92
C GLU A 211 -11.89 -6.43 -20.15
N ALA A 212 -10.97 -7.28 -19.72
CA ALA A 212 -9.55 -7.05 -19.88
C ALA A 212 -8.87 -8.30 -20.46
N GLU A 213 -8.09 -8.11 -21.49
CA GLU A 213 -7.29 -9.18 -22.07
C GLU A 213 -6.26 -9.71 -21.07
N ASP A 214 -6.05 -11.02 -21.08
CA ASP A 214 -5.11 -11.69 -20.18
C ASP A 214 -3.68 -11.15 -20.32
N ASP A 215 -3.26 -10.84 -21.54
CA ASP A 215 -1.96 -10.24 -21.83
C ASP A 215 -1.87 -8.77 -21.34
N ALA A 216 -2.97 -8.00 -21.41
CA ALA A 216 -3.02 -6.66 -20.85
C ALA A 216 -2.79 -6.68 -19.35
N LEU A 217 -3.51 -7.55 -18.63
CA LEU A 217 -3.35 -7.73 -17.20
C LEU A 217 -1.94 -8.21 -16.82
N ALA A 218 -1.36 -9.10 -17.62
CA ALA A 218 0.01 -9.58 -17.41
C ALA A 218 1.05 -8.47 -17.61
N MET A 219 0.85 -7.57 -18.56
CA MET A 219 1.73 -6.41 -18.76
C MET A 219 1.62 -5.43 -17.59
N ILE A 220 0.41 -5.11 -17.14
CA ILE A 220 0.18 -4.23 -15.97
C ILE A 220 0.84 -4.83 -14.72
N ALA A 221 0.65 -6.14 -14.47
CA ALA A 221 1.23 -6.81 -13.33
C ALA A 221 2.77 -6.77 -13.32
N ARG A 222 3.40 -6.90 -14.49
CA ARG A 222 4.86 -6.76 -14.65
C ARG A 222 5.32 -5.32 -14.43
N ALA A 223 4.63 -4.35 -15.04
CA ALA A 223 4.98 -2.94 -14.90
C ALA A 223 4.84 -2.42 -13.46
N ALA A 224 3.97 -3.02 -12.66
CA ALA A 224 3.77 -2.67 -11.26
C ALA A 224 4.88 -3.16 -10.31
N GLU A 225 5.80 -4.00 -10.76
CA GLU A 225 6.98 -4.49 -10.01
C GLU A 225 6.69 -5.00 -8.60
N GLY A 226 5.54 -5.65 -8.41
CA GLY A 226 5.11 -6.20 -7.12
C GLY A 226 4.39 -5.21 -6.20
N SER A 227 4.04 -4.02 -6.69
CA SER A 227 3.23 -3.02 -6.01
C SER A 227 1.75 -3.15 -6.41
N MET A 228 0.89 -3.56 -5.49
CA MET A 228 -0.56 -3.62 -5.76
C MET A 228 -1.17 -2.24 -6.02
N ARG A 229 -0.68 -1.22 -5.32
CA ARG A 229 -1.15 0.16 -5.52
C ARG A 229 -0.87 0.65 -6.93
N ASP A 230 0.34 0.41 -7.43
CA ASP A 230 0.73 0.85 -8.76
C ASP A 230 0.02 0.03 -9.84
N ALA A 231 -0.16 -1.29 -9.62
CA ALA A 231 -0.96 -2.16 -10.49
C ALA A 231 -2.40 -1.64 -10.66
N GLN A 232 -3.06 -1.33 -9.54
CA GLN A 232 -4.41 -0.79 -9.55
C GLN A 232 -4.48 0.61 -10.18
N SER A 233 -3.45 1.44 -10.00
CA SER A 233 -3.38 2.78 -10.60
C SER A 233 -3.17 2.69 -12.12
N ILE A 234 -2.30 1.79 -12.59
CA ILE A 234 -2.09 1.54 -14.01
C ILE A 234 -3.37 0.95 -14.65
N PHE A 235 -4.04 0.03 -13.96
CA PHE A 235 -5.29 -0.55 -14.45
C PHE A 235 -6.40 0.48 -14.55
N ASP A 236 -6.49 1.38 -13.59
CA ASP A 236 -7.44 2.49 -13.58
C ASP A 236 -7.22 3.44 -14.77
N GLN A 237 -5.96 3.74 -15.08
CA GLN A 237 -5.59 4.50 -16.27
C GLN A 237 -5.92 3.75 -17.56
N ALA A 238 -5.68 2.44 -17.60
CA ALA A 238 -6.01 1.61 -18.76
C ALA A 238 -7.52 1.58 -19.04
N ILE A 239 -8.35 1.51 -18.00
CA ILE A 239 -9.81 1.62 -18.10
C ILE A 239 -10.21 3.01 -18.63
N ALA A 240 -9.60 4.07 -18.10
CA ALA A 240 -9.87 5.43 -18.56
C ALA A 240 -9.48 5.65 -20.03
N HIS A 241 -8.46 4.94 -20.52
CA HIS A 241 -7.98 5.02 -21.91
C HIS A 241 -8.78 4.14 -22.87
N GLY A 242 -9.09 2.88 -22.48
CA GLY A 242 -9.73 1.88 -23.33
C GLY A 242 -11.25 1.74 -23.13
N GLY A 243 -11.84 2.39 -22.13
CA GLY A 243 -13.24 2.23 -21.77
C GLY A 243 -13.54 0.87 -21.13
N GLU A 244 -14.60 0.21 -21.57
CA GLU A 244 -15.05 -1.07 -21.02
C GLU A 244 -14.18 -2.27 -21.46
N ASN A 245 -13.25 -2.05 -22.40
CA ASN A 245 -12.42 -3.11 -22.96
C ASN A 245 -10.93 -2.73 -22.91
N VAL A 246 -10.17 -3.36 -22.01
CA VAL A 246 -8.73 -3.12 -21.83
C VAL A 246 -7.92 -4.11 -22.66
N THR A 247 -7.39 -3.66 -23.79
CA THR A 247 -6.60 -4.48 -24.71
C THR A 247 -5.10 -4.41 -24.42
N ALA A 248 -4.36 -5.44 -24.79
CA ALA A 248 -2.90 -5.49 -24.68
C ALA A 248 -2.22 -4.36 -25.49
N GLU A 249 -2.79 -4.00 -26.64
CA GLU A 249 -2.27 -2.91 -27.49
C GLU A 249 -2.43 -1.55 -26.80
N ALA A 250 -3.61 -1.28 -26.22
CA ALA A 250 -3.86 -0.04 -25.48
C ALA A 250 -2.93 0.11 -24.28
N VAL A 251 -2.71 -0.96 -23.51
CA VAL A 251 -1.79 -0.97 -22.36
C VAL A 251 -0.34 -0.78 -22.82
N ARG A 252 0.09 -1.42 -23.91
CA ARG A 252 1.44 -1.25 -24.45
C ARG A 252 1.70 0.20 -24.87
N SER A 253 0.75 0.81 -25.56
CA SER A 253 0.81 2.21 -25.97
C SER A 253 0.86 3.15 -24.76
N MET A 254 -0.02 2.92 -23.78
CA MET A 254 -0.10 3.74 -22.56
C MET A 254 1.18 3.66 -21.71
N LEU A 255 1.81 2.49 -21.61
CA LEU A 255 3.04 2.29 -20.84
C LEU A 255 4.31 2.74 -21.58
N GLY A 256 4.19 3.19 -22.84
CA GLY A 256 5.34 3.57 -23.65
C GLY A 256 6.31 2.39 -23.91
N LEU A 257 5.81 1.17 -23.81
CA LEU A 257 6.64 -0.01 -24.06
C LEU A 257 6.96 -0.04 -25.56
N SER A 258 8.15 0.45 -25.92
CA SER A 258 8.66 0.34 -27.28
C SER A 258 8.61 -1.12 -27.72
N ASP A 259 8.24 -1.34 -28.96
CA ASP A 259 8.20 -2.69 -29.52
C ASP A 259 9.59 -3.31 -29.35
N ARG A 260 9.68 -4.44 -28.62
CA ARG A 260 10.97 -5.15 -28.42
C ARG A 260 11.67 -5.45 -29.73
N ASN A 261 10.90 -5.65 -30.80
CA ASN A 261 11.45 -5.87 -32.12
C ASN A 261 12.21 -4.63 -32.60
N ARG A 262 11.69 -3.43 -32.37
CA ARG A 262 12.36 -2.17 -32.76
C ARG A 262 13.67 -1.94 -32.00
N VAL A 263 13.73 -2.33 -30.70
CA VAL A 263 14.97 -2.28 -29.93
C VAL A 263 16.00 -3.31 -30.47
N ILE A 264 15.53 -4.50 -30.86
CA ILE A 264 16.37 -5.52 -31.50
C ILE A 264 16.85 -5.04 -32.86
N ASP A 265 15.98 -4.44 -33.68
CA ASP A 265 16.31 -3.88 -34.98
C ASP A 265 17.37 -2.77 -34.85
N LEU A 266 17.20 -1.85 -33.89
CA LEU A 266 18.21 -0.84 -33.59
C LEU A 266 19.57 -1.47 -33.22
N PHE A 267 19.55 -2.47 -32.34
CA PHE A 267 20.76 -3.19 -31.94
C PHE A 267 21.41 -3.92 -33.13
N GLU A 268 20.60 -4.53 -33.98
CA GLU A 268 21.08 -5.22 -35.19
C GLU A 268 21.73 -4.24 -36.19
N HIS A 269 21.16 -3.06 -36.42
CA HIS A 269 21.73 -2.00 -37.22
C HIS A 269 23.09 -1.53 -36.67
N LEU A 270 23.16 -1.33 -35.33
CA LEU A 270 24.42 -0.98 -34.66
C LEU A 270 25.49 -2.06 -34.85
N MET A 271 25.14 -3.33 -34.67
CA MET A 271 26.09 -4.45 -34.83
C MET A 271 26.54 -4.67 -36.27
N LYS A 272 25.72 -4.32 -37.25
CA LYS A 272 26.08 -4.33 -38.68
C LYS A 272 26.91 -3.12 -39.10
N GLY A 273 27.04 -2.10 -38.26
CA GLY A 273 27.72 -0.85 -38.58
C GLY A 273 26.92 0.05 -39.52
N ASP A 274 25.61 -0.19 -39.67
CA ASP A 274 24.71 0.64 -40.47
C ASP A 274 24.23 1.85 -39.63
N ILE A 275 25.09 2.85 -39.58
CA ILE A 275 24.87 4.05 -38.77
C ILE A 275 23.62 4.81 -39.24
N ALA A 276 23.36 4.84 -40.54
CA ALA A 276 22.22 5.59 -41.09
C ALA A 276 20.89 4.95 -40.68
N ALA A 277 20.76 3.63 -40.78
CA ALA A 277 19.58 2.90 -40.35
C ALA A 277 19.43 2.94 -38.82
N ALA A 278 20.51 2.79 -38.06
CA ALA A 278 20.49 2.89 -36.62
C ALA A 278 19.98 4.26 -36.13
N LEU A 279 20.46 5.36 -36.72
CA LEU A 279 20.00 6.70 -36.37
C LEU A 279 18.55 6.95 -36.77
N ALA A 280 18.10 6.43 -37.90
CA ALA A 280 16.71 6.53 -38.34
C ALA A 280 15.77 5.78 -37.36
N GLU A 281 16.14 4.56 -36.98
CA GLU A 281 15.37 3.76 -36.02
C GLU A 281 15.37 4.37 -34.63
N TYR A 282 16.51 4.84 -34.14
CA TYR A 282 16.62 5.58 -32.86
C TYR A 282 15.72 6.82 -32.85
N ARG A 283 15.76 7.62 -33.91
CA ARG A 283 14.92 8.81 -34.03
C ARG A 283 13.43 8.48 -34.03
N ALA A 284 13.04 7.42 -34.75
CA ALA A 284 11.67 6.97 -34.79
C ALA A 284 11.18 6.47 -33.43
N GLN A 285 12.05 5.82 -32.63
CA GLN A 285 11.73 5.40 -31.26
C GLN A 285 11.63 6.61 -30.32
N TYR A 286 12.55 7.56 -30.45
CA TYR A 286 12.52 8.81 -29.65
C TYR A 286 11.25 9.61 -29.91
N ASP A 287 10.86 9.78 -31.18
CA ASP A 287 9.66 10.53 -31.59
C ASP A 287 8.34 9.84 -31.10
N THR A 288 8.38 8.53 -30.83
CA THR A 288 7.27 7.76 -30.24
C THR A 288 7.32 7.72 -28.70
N GLY A 289 8.27 8.42 -28.06
CA GLY A 289 8.34 8.58 -26.61
C GLY A 289 9.14 7.49 -25.88
N ALA A 290 9.98 6.74 -26.57
CA ALA A 290 10.93 5.87 -25.89
C ALA A 290 11.97 6.70 -25.14
N ASP A 291 12.18 6.37 -23.86
CA ASP A 291 13.21 6.99 -23.04
C ASP A 291 14.59 6.45 -23.47
N PRO A 292 15.59 7.31 -23.78
CA PRO A 292 16.88 6.87 -24.30
C PRO A 292 17.75 6.12 -23.28
#